data_1663f897dd9816d534ce2aebe4c571a4
#
_entry.id   1663f897dd9816d534ce2aebe4c571a4
#
_cell.length_a   1.000
_cell.length_b   1.000
_cell.length_c   1.000
_cell.angle_alpha   90.00
_cell.angle_beta   90.00
_cell.angle_gamma   90.00
#
_symmetry.space_group_name_H-M   'P 1'
#
loop_
_entity.id
_entity.type
_entity.pdbx_description
1 polymer ?
#
loop_
_entity_poly.entity_id
_entity_poly.type
_entity_poly.pdbx_seq_one_letter_code
_entity_poly.pdbx_strand_id
1 'polypeptide(L)'
;MSFNLKNELLMKLFVTVLLAVGMWLPSFAQKDAAFWNIMADGMSQALVKNFWGANFKGHPERYYFNYGSNMSNMTTNHYWPQAHAMDVLVDAYMRTGDKLYKDLYPLWWKGAPVYNFAGKMNPKDPWWNVFVDDMEWIVLAQIRMFESTGNKEYIDKARQIYDDWIWPTWGPEDEAPWFGGITWKTDVDKSKNACSNGPAALVAARLYRVFDQAQFKDGKVRNAYLNEAIKIYTWEKNVLFDRNSGAVYDNINAKGEIQKNWIFTYNAGTFLGAAHELYLITGDEQYLDDAVLAGRYVTEQLSKNGILPDATSGDGGLFHGIFFRYFVKLINEETLEIGVRKKFHDWFTNLATVMAEQGVNPNTMLYAGRFQKAPADDEPVGLTPHLTGCMLMEAMCVLKPLK
;
A
#
# COMPACT_ATOMS: atom_id res chain seq x y z
N MET A 1 42.43 -27.08 53.23
CA MET A 1 41.58 -25.86 53.28
C MET A 1 41.91 -24.85 52.20
N SER A 2 42.58 -25.22 51.08
CA SER A 2 43.00 -24.31 50.02
C SER A 2 42.40 -24.58 48.62
N PHE A 3 41.43 -25.54 48.53
CA PHE A 3 40.86 -25.94 47.25
C PHE A 3 39.50 -25.23 46.94
N ASN A 4 38.90 -24.61 47.96
CA ASN A 4 37.55 -23.99 47.80
C ASN A 4 37.59 -22.51 47.38
N LEU A 5 38.65 -21.78 47.64
CA LEU A 5 38.74 -20.35 47.28
C LEU A 5 38.97 -20.11 45.78
N LYS A 6 39.67 -21.01 45.07
CA LYS A 6 39.93 -20.87 43.64
C LYS A 6 38.65 -21.10 42.79
N ASN A 7 37.79 -22.00 43.21
CA ASN A 7 36.54 -22.30 42.51
C ASN A 7 35.46 -21.21 42.70
N GLU A 8 35.44 -20.58 43.89
CA GLU A 8 34.53 -19.40 44.08
C GLU A 8 34.99 -18.17 43.31
N LEU A 9 36.31 -17.94 43.19
CA LEU A 9 36.85 -16.85 42.41
C LEU A 9 36.60 -17.03 40.88
N LEU A 10 36.79 -18.27 40.40
CA LEU A 10 36.51 -18.61 38.99
C LEU A 10 34.98 -18.52 38.67
N MET A 11 34.12 -18.95 39.60
CA MET A 11 32.67 -18.83 39.41
C MET A 11 32.20 -17.37 39.48
N LYS A 12 32.76 -16.54 40.33
CA LYS A 12 32.50 -15.10 40.38
C LYS A 12 33.01 -14.40 39.14
N LEU A 13 34.18 -14.77 38.59
CA LEU A 13 34.71 -14.23 37.32
C LEU A 13 33.85 -14.66 36.14
N PHE A 14 33.33 -15.90 36.11
CA PHE A 14 32.45 -16.41 35.07
C PHE A 14 31.08 -15.73 35.10
N VAL A 15 30.52 -15.50 36.30
CA VAL A 15 29.25 -14.76 36.45
C VAL A 15 29.40 -13.29 36.13
N THR A 16 30.56 -12.67 36.42
CA THR A 16 30.82 -11.27 36.08
C THR A 16 31.09 -11.09 34.57
N VAL A 17 31.71 -12.08 33.92
CA VAL A 17 31.88 -12.07 32.43
C VAL A 17 30.57 -12.39 31.72
N LEU A 18 29.71 -13.24 32.28
CA LEU A 18 28.36 -13.51 31.75
C LEU A 18 27.39 -12.32 31.94
N LEU A 19 27.59 -11.51 32.98
CA LEU A 19 26.84 -10.25 33.17
C LEU A 19 27.41 -9.08 32.36
N ALA A 20 28.68 -9.14 31.90
CA ALA A 20 29.29 -8.15 31.01
C ALA A 20 29.10 -8.48 29.51
N VAL A 21 28.72 -9.71 29.16
CA VAL A 21 28.23 -10.12 27.82
C VAL A 21 26.71 -10.03 27.74
N GLY A 22 26.08 -9.43 28.79
CA GLY A 22 24.68 -9.07 28.79
C GLY A 22 24.40 -8.11 27.64
N MET A 23 23.88 -8.71 26.56
CA MET A 23 23.03 -8.08 25.55
C MET A 23 23.44 -6.65 25.13
N TRP A 24 24.47 -6.54 24.34
CA TRP A 24 24.46 -5.55 23.27
C TRP A 24 23.48 -6.05 22.19
N LEU A 25 22.19 -5.99 22.45
CA LEU A 25 21.23 -5.71 21.41
C LEU A 25 21.64 -4.30 20.92
N PRO A 26 21.99 -4.10 19.66
CA PRO A 26 22.18 -2.74 19.18
C PRO A 26 20.87 -2.03 19.48
N SER A 27 20.88 -1.10 20.42
CA SER A 27 19.86 -0.10 20.54
C SER A 27 19.89 0.63 19.22
N PHE A 28 18.99 0.27 18.28
CA PHE A 28 18.79 1.08 17.09
C PHE A 28 18.40 2.46 17.62
N ALA A 29 19.33 3.42 17.55
CA ALA A 29 19.02 4.79 17.90
C ALA A 29 17.79 5.18 17.07
N GLN A 30 16.73 5.64 17.72
CA GLN A 30 15.51 6.04 17.03
C GLN A 30 15.88 7.07 15.95
N LYS A 31 15.64 6.73 14.69
CA LYS A 31 15.94 7.60 13.55
C LYS A 31 15.04 8.83 13.64
N ASP A 32 15.62 9.99 13.40
CA ASP A 32 14.89 11.25 13.42
C ASP A 32 14.16 11.53 12.10
N ALA A 33 13.36 12.58 12.09
CA ALA A 33 12.61 12.98 10.90
C ALA A 33 13.54 13.35 9.71
N ALA A 34 14.76 13.85 9.98
CA ALA A 34 15.71 14.19 8.93
C ALA A 34 16.21 12.94 8.20
N PHE A 35 16.49 11.87 8.94
CA PHE A 35 16.86 10.58 8.36
C PHE A 35 15.77 10.05 7.41
N TRP A 36 14.50 10.04 7.86
CA TRP A 36 13.40 9.54 7.03
C TRP A 36 13.17 10.38 5.78
N ASN A 37 13.30 11.71 5.88
CA ASN A 37 13.21 12.58 4.72
C ASN A 37 14.34 12.32 3.71
N ILE A 38 15.58 12.12 4.15
CA ILE A 38 16.70 11.78 3.26
C ILE A 38 16.43 10.45 2.53
N MET A 39 15.95 9.43 3.25
CA MET A 39 15.62 8.14 2.66
C MET A 39 14.48 8.24 1.65
N ALA A 40 13.40 8.92 1.98
CA ALA A 40 12.25 9.13 1.09
C ALA A 40 12.67 9.92 -0.17
N ASP A 41 13.43 11.02 -0.01
CA ASP A 41 13.94 11.81 -1.14
C ASP A 41 14.82 10.97 -2.07
N GLY A 42 15.77 10.24 -1.51
CA GLY A 42 16.68 9.41 -2.30
C GLY A 42 15.94 8.34 -3.10
N MET A 43 14.99 7.65 -2.47
CA MET A 43 14.23 6.57 -3.12
C MET A 43 13.21 7.10 -4.14
N SER A 44 12.52 8.20 -3.85
CA SER A 44 11.56 8.80 -4.80
C SER A 44 12.29 9.42 -6.00
N GLN A 45 13.48 10.00 -5.82
CA GLN A 45 14.36 10.44 -6.94
C GLN A 45 14.87 9.24 -7.75
N ALA A 46 15.26 8.14 -7.08
CA ALA A 46 15.68 6.91 -7.74
C ALA A 46 14.55 6.28 -8.57
N LEU A 47 13.30 6.36 -8.12
CA LEU A 47 12.12 5.96 -8.89
C LEU A 47 12.04 6.73 -10.21
N VAL A 48 12.11 8.06 -10.16
CA VAL A 48 12.05 8.90 -11.37
C VAL A 48 13.26 8.64 -12.26
N LYS A 49 14.47 8.57 -11.69
CA LYS A 49 15.71 8.38 -12.45
C LYS A 49 15.75 7.04 -13.19
N ASN A 50 15.35 5.95 -12.53
CA ASN A 50 15.60 4.61 -13.02
C ASN A 50 14.38 3.94 -13.69
N PHE A 51 13.17 4.47 -13.52
CA PHE A 51 11.95 3.83 -14.03
C PHE A 51 11.15 4.73 -14.96
N TRP A 52 11.25 6.06 -14.88
CA TRP A 52 10.50 6.96 -15.75
C TRP A 52 10.96 6.80 -17.21
N GLY A 53 10.04 6.37 -18.08
CA GLY A 53 10.35 5.95 -19.45
C GLY A 53 10.99 7.03 -20.31
N ALA A 54 10.62 8.31 -20.10
CA ALA A 54 11.19 9.43 -20.84
C ALA A 54 12.69 9.68 -20.52
N ASN A 55 13.20 9.13 -19.40
CA ASN A 55 14.63 9.23 -19.06
C ASN A 55 15.50 8.25 -19.85
N PHE A 56 14.90 7.25 -20.52
CA PHE A 56 15.66 6.30 -21.31
C PHE A 56 15.90 6.83 -22.73
N LYS A 57 17.16 6.79 -23.16
CA LYS A 57 17.58 7.23 -24.50
C LYS A 57 16.75 6.52 -25.59
N GLY A 58 16.19 7.31 -26.51
CA GLY A 58 15.35 6.80 -27.59
C GLY A 58 13.87 6.58 -27.24
N HIS A 59 13.46 6.94 -26.03
CA HIS A 59 12.08 6.79 -25.55
C HIS A 59 11.50 8.04 -24.87
N PRO A 60 11.78 9.27 -25.31
CA PRO A 60 11.30 10.48 -24.64
C PRO A 60 9.78 10.66 -24.70
N GLU A 61 9.11 9.98 -25.63
CA GLU A 61 7.65 9.97 -25.77
C GLU A 61 6.94 9.07 -24.76
N ARG A 62 7.67 8.27 -23.99
CA ARG A 62 7.09 7.33 -23.04
C ARG A 62 6.84 7.97 -21.69
N TYR A 63 5.67 8.50 -21.49
CA TYR A 63 5.22 9.14 -20.25
C TYR A 63 4.64 8.13 -19.26
N TYR A 64 5.40 7.11 -18.90
CA TYR A 64 5.01 6.07 -17.97
C TYR A 64 6.26 5.46 -17.29
N PHE A 65 6.04 4.68 -16.25
CA PHE A 65 7.11 3.95 -15.57
C PHE A 65 7.39 2.60 -16.23
N ASN A 66 8.65 2.32 -16.49
CA ASN A 66 9.10 0.99 -16.93
C ASN A 66 9.07 0.01 -15.76
N TYR A 67 8.89 -1.28 -16.09
CA TYR A 67 8.83 -2.33 -15.08
C TYR A 67 10.21 -2.68 -14.48
N GLY A 68 11.30 -2.31 -15.11
CA GLY A 68 12.66 -2.54 -14.65
C GLY A 68 13.52 -1.28 -14.65
N SER A 69 14.56 -1.27 -13.82
CA SER A 69 15.49 -0.16 -13.64
C SER A 69 16.50 -0.01 -14.79
N ASN A 70 16.43 -0.83 -15.84
CA ASN A 70 17.29 -0.74 -17.01
C ASN A 70 16.54 -1.07 -18.30
N MET A 71 17.13 -0.76 -19.45
CA MET A 71 16.55 -0.94 -20.79
C MET A 71 16.16 -2.39 -21.11
N SER A 72 16.89 -3.38 -20.58
CA SER A 72 16.61 -4.79 -20.84
C SER A 72 15.31 -5.28 -20.19
N ASN A 73 14.85 -4.59 -19.15
CA ASN A 73 13.64 -4.91 -18.39
C ASN A 73 12.48 -3.96 -18.69
N MET A 74 12.55 -3.23 -19.79
CA MET A 74 11.47 -2.33 -20.21
C MET A 74 10.25 -3.13 -20.68
N THR A 75 9.26 -3.21 -19.81
CA THR A 75 7.92 -3.71 -20.15
C THR A 75 6.87 -2.70 -19.71
N THR A 76 5.73 -2.68 -20.39
CA THR A 76 4.71 -1.64 -20.23
C THR A 76 3.33 -2.22 -19.97
N ASN A 77 3.25 -3.53 -19.73
CA ASN A 77 1.99 -4.27 -19.74
C ASN A 77 1.27 -4.25 -18.38
N HIS A 78 1.82 -3.57 -17.40
CA HIS A 78 1.27 -3.58 -16.04
C HIS A 78 0.63 -2.24 -15.73
N TYR A 79 -0.68 -2.17 -15.85
CA TYR A 79 -1.47 -0.95 -15.68
C TYR A 79 -1.53 -0.48 -14.22
N TRP A 80 -1.83 -1.37 -13.29
CA TRP A 80 -1.98 -1.06 -11.88
C TRP A 80 -0.71 -0.55 -11.17
N PRO A 81 0.52 -1.00 -11.47
CA PRO A 81 1.71 -0.40 -10.87
C PRO A 81 1.94 1.06 -11.27
N GLN A 82 1.40 1.50 -12.43
CA GLN A 82 1.46 2.91 -12.84
C GLN A 82 0.70 3.81 -11.85
N ALA A 83 -0.44 3.34 -11.31
CA ALA A 83 -1.19 4.05 -10.30
C ALA A 83 -0.38 4.24 -9.01
N HIS A 84 0.29 3.19 -8.55
CA HIS A 84 1.09 3.24 -7.32
C HIS A 84 2.38 4.06 -7.51
N ALA A 85 2.97 4.06 -8.70
CA ALA A 85 4.09 4.95 -9.03
C ALA A 85 3.64 6.43 -8.98
N MET A 86 2.45 6.73 -9.50
CA MET A 86 1.87 8.07 -9.38
C MET A 86 1.56 8.43 -7.92
N ASP A 87 1.06 7.50 -7.13
CA ASP A 87 0.82 7.69 -5.71
C ASP A 87 2.10 8.08 -4.95
N VAL A 88 3.25 7.47 -5.29
CA VAL A 88 4.56 7.85 -4.71
C VAL A 88 4.96 9.26 -5.15
N LEU A 89 4.73 9.63 -6.41
CA LEU A 89 4.99 11.02 -6.85
C LEU A 89 4.12 12.02 -6.09
N VAL A 90 2.86 11.67 -5.82
CA VAL A 90 1.96 12.52 -5.02
C VAL A 90 2.47 12.64 -3.58
N ASP A 91 2.88 11.54 -2.95
CA ASP A 91 3.46 11.56 -1.61
C ASP A 91 4.70 12.49 -1.55
N ALA A 92 5.64 12.29 -2.47
CA ALA A 92 6.85 13.09 -2.54
C ALA A 92 6.56 14.57 -2.80
N TYR A 93 5.62 14.89 -3.70
CA TYR A 93 5.20 16.27 -3.95
C TYR A 93 4.53 16.91 -2.73
N MET A 94 3.60 16.22 -2.09
CA MET A 94 2.90 16.75 -0.91
C MET A 94 3.85 16.99 0.26
N ARG A 95 4.90 16.16 0.40
CA ARG A 95 5.91 16.30 1.45
C ARG A 95 6.91 17.44 1.16
N THR A 96 7.39 17.55 -0.09
CA THR A 96 8.53 18.43 -0.43
C THR A 96 8.13 19.74 -1.11
N GLY A 97 6.98 19.76 -1.80
CA GLY A 97 6.61 20.83 -2.72
C GLY A 97 7.44 20.87 -4.01
N ASP A 98 8.32 19.88 -4.24
CA ASP A 98 9.21 19.85 -5.39
C ASP A 98 8.44 19.63 -6.70
N LYS A 99 8.64 20.56 -7.63
CA LYS A 99 8.02 20.52 -8.96
C LYS A 99 8.46 19.31 -9.79
N LEU A 100 9.64 18.74 -9.52
CA LEU A 100 10.11 17.51 -10.17
C LEU A 100 9.00 16.46 -10.25
N TYR A 101 8.29 16.24 -9.14
CA TYR A 101 7.23 15.23 -9.07
C TYR A 101 5.94 15.69 -9.73
N LYS A 102 5.48 16.91 -9.42
CA LYS A 102 4.22 17.46 -9.95
C LYS A 102 4.23 17.62 -11.46
N ASP A 103 5.37 18.00 -12.05
CA ASP A 103 5.48 18.25 -13.50
C ASP A 103 5.33 16.95 -14.32
N LEU A 104 5.46 15.77 -13.66
CA LEU A 104 5.21 14.47 -14.27
C LEU A 104 3.69 14.12 -14.34
N TYR A 105 2.82 14.76 -13.56
CA TYR A 105 1.39 14.44 -13.52
C TYR A 105 0.72 14.54 -14.90
N PRO A 106 0.82 15.67 -15.64
CA PRO A 106 0.19 15.78 -16.95
C PRO A 106 0.81 14.85 -17.98
N LEU A 107 2.08 14.47 -17.82
CA LEU A 107 2.75 13.53 -18.71
C LEU A 107 2.25 12.09 -18.44
N TRP A 108 2.20 11.68 -17.18
CA TRP A 108 1.63 10.40 -16.79
C TRP A 108 0.16 10.29 -17.20
N TRP A 109 -0.62 11.36 -17.05
CA TRP A 109 -2.03 11.43 -17.47
C TRP A 109 -2.22 11.11 -18.95
N LYS A 110 -1.29 11.54 -19.80
CA LYS A 110 -1.29 11.21 -21.23
C LYS A 110 -0.81 9.77 -21.50
N GLY A 111 0.12 9.29 -20.72
CA GLY A 111 0.77 7.98 -20.92
C GLY A 111 -0.02 6.81 -20.39
N ALA A 112 -0.58 6.90 -19.18
CA ALA A 112 -1.22 5.79 -18.51
C ALA A 112 -2.32 5.10 -19.32
N PRO A 113 -3.28 5.81 -19.94
CA PRO A 113 -4.30 5.16 -20.77
C PRO A 113 -3.74 4.57 -22.08
N VAL A 114 -2.64 5.11 -22.61
CA VAL A 114 -2.00 4.58 -23.84
C VAL A 114 -1.36 3.22 -23.58
N TYR A 115 -0.81 3.02 -22.38
CA TYR A 115 -0.14 1.78 -21.96
C TYR A 115 -1.03 0.83 -21.19
N ASN A 116 -2.29 1.15 -21.02
CA ASN A 116 -3.31 0.23 -20.55
C ASN A 116 -3.59 -0.82 -21.63
N PHE A 117 -2.97 -1.99 -21.51
CA PHE A 117 -3.11 -3.05 -22.50
C PHE A 117 -4.58 -3.45 -22.72
N ALA A 118 -5.34 -3.63 -21.63
CA ALA A 118 -6.74 -4.01 -21.71
C ALA A 118 -7.65 -2.86 -22.20
N GLY A 119 -7.25 -1.62 -22.03
CA GLY A 119 -7.96 -0.45 -22.55
C GLY A 119 -8.07 -0.43 -24.09
N LYS A 120 -7.17 -1.12 -24.78
CA LYS A 120 -7.27 -1.33 -26.23
C LYS A 120 -8.49 -2.17 -26.62
N MET A 121 -9.06 -2.92 -25.69
CA MET A 121 -10.27 -3.72 -25.89
C MET A 121 -11.56 -2.88 -25.80
N ASN A 122 -11.50 -1.69 -25.21
CA ASN A 122 -12.58 -0.72 -25.20
C ASN A 122 -12.17 0.57 -25.95
N PRO A 123 -12.46 0.68 -27.25
CA PRO A 123 -12.05 1.85 -28.03
C PRO A 123 -12.76 3.16 -27.60
N LYS A 124 -13.81 3.08 -26.77
CA LYS A 124 -14.55 4.26 -26.32
C LYS A 124 -13.87 4.98 -25.16
N ASP A 125 -13.15 4.26 -24.31
CA ASP A 125 -12.37 4.87 -23.22
C ASP A 125 -11.11 4.06 -22.89
N PRO A 126 -9.93 4.63 -23.11
CA PRO A 126 -8.66 3.96 -22.91
C PRO A 126 -8.29 3.78 -21.41
N TRP A 127 -9.06 4.34 -20.46
CA TRP A 127 -8.89 4.11 -19.03
C TRP A 127 -9.60 2.86 -18.52
N TRP A 128 -10.51 2.28 -19.34
CA TRP A 128 -11.18 1.03 -18.98
C TRP A 128 -10.19 -0.15 -18.95
N ASN A 129 -10.39 -1.06 -18.00
CA ASN A 129 -9.64 -2.32 -17.90
C ASN A 129 -10.61 -3.49 -17.62
N VAL A 130 -10.26 -4.69 -18.10
CA VAL A 130 -11.03 -5.90 -17.80
C VAL A 130 -10.90 -6.29 -16.32
N PHE A 131 -9.79 -5.97 -15.67
CA PHE A 131 -9.58 -6.13 -14.25
C PHE A 131 -10.12 -4.91 -13.51
N VAL A 132 -11.06 -5.15 -12.61
CA VAL A 132 -11.77 -4.05 -11.93
C VAL A 132 -10.85 -3.37 -10.92
N ASP A 133 -10.05 -4.13 -10.19
CA ASP A 133 -9.03 -3.63 -9.26
C ASP A 133 -8.01 -2.71 -9.94
N ASP A 134 -7.58 -3.02 -11.18
CA ASP A 134 -6.70 -2.14 -11.96
C ASP A 134 -7.30 -0.73 -12.13
N MET A 135 -8.60 -0.64 -12.40
CA MET A 135 -9.30 0.64 -12.50
C MET A 135 -9.41 1.34 -11.13
N GLU A 136 -9.63 0.59 -10.07
CA GLU A 136 -9.71 1.12 -8.70
C GLU A 136 -8.40 1.79 -8.25
N TRP A 137 -7.27 1.14 -8.53
CA TRP A 137 -5.95 1.72 -8.24
C TRP A 137 -5.74 3.04 -8.98
N ILE A 138 -6.13 3.11 -10.25
CA ILE A 138 -6.06 4.34 -11.05
C ILE A 138 -6.96 5.43 -10.44
N VAL A 139 -8.19 5.08 -10.06
CA VAL A 139 -9.13 6.03 -9.43
C VAL A 139 -8.57 6.58 -8.12
N LEU A 140 -7.99 5.73 -7.27
CA LEU A 140 -7.35 6.17 -6.03
C LEU A 140 -6.20 7.16 -6.29
N ALA A 141 -5.36 6.89 -7.30
CA ALA A 141 -4.30 7.83 -7.69
C ALA A 141 -4.87 9.16 -8.23
N GLN A 142 -5.91 9.10 -9.06
CA GLN A 142 -6.58 10.30 -9.62
C GLN A 142 -7.23 11.17 -8.53
N ILE A 143 -7.87 10.57 -7.52
CA ILE A 143 -8.40 11.31 -6.36
C ILE A 143 -7.27 12.06 -5.67
N ARG A 144 -6.13 11.44 -5.43
CA ARG A 144 -4.97 12.08 -4.79
C ARG A 144 -4.30 13.14 -5.66
N MET A 145 -4.26 12.94 -6.97
CA MET A 145 -3.82 13.97 -7.92
C MET A 145 -4.72 15.22 -7.81
N PHE A 146 -6.05 15.02 -7.69
CA PHE A 146 -6.98 16.12 -7.43
C PHE A 146 -6.70 16.79 -6.08
N GLU A 147 -6.61 16.03 -4.99
CA GLU A 147 -6.35 16.53 -3.64
C GLU A 147 -5.08 17.38 -3.57
N SER A 148 -4.03 17.02 -4.31
CA SER A 148 -2.73 17.71 -4.31
C SER A 148 -2.66 18.92 -5.25
N THR A 149 -3.61 19.07 -6.20
CA THR A 149 -3.52 20.10 -7.25
C THR A 149 -4.77 20.97 -7.39
N GLY A 150 -5.94 20.47 -6.95
CA GLY A 150 -7.24 21.08 -7.21
C GLY A 150 -7.72 20.97 -8.67
N ASN A 151 -7.00 20.24 -9.55
CA ASN A 151 -7.40 20.08 -10.95
C ASN A 151 -8.59 19.12 -11.06
N LYS A 152 -9.76 19.67 -11.41
CA LYS A 152 -11.02 18.93 -11.49
C LYS A 152 -11.02 17.81 -12.53
N GLU A 153 -10.21 17.90 -13.57
CA GLU A 153 -10.11 16.85 -14.60
C GLU A 153 -9.81 15.49 -13.99
N TYR A 154 -8.98 15.45 -12.94
CA TYR A 154 -8.62 14.21 -12.27
C TYR A 154 -9.80 13.59 -11.51
N ILE A 155 -10.53 14.40 -10.75
CA ILE A 155 -11.67 13.88 -9.98
C ILE A 155 -12.88 13.58 -10.86
N ASP A 156 -13.09 14.32 -11.94
CA ASP A 156 -14.17 14.07 -12.89
C ASP A 156 -13.96 12.72 -13.61
N LYS A 157 -12.71 12.41 -13.99
CA LYS A 157 -12.36 11.10 -14.57
C LYS A 157 -12.46 9.97 -13.54
N ALA A 158 -11.96 10.17 -12.33
CA ALA A 158 -12.06 9.22 -11.23
C ALA A 158 -13.52 8.83 -10.97
N ARG A 159 -14.40 9.83 -10.87
CA ARG A 159 -15.83 9.65 -10.72
C ARG A 159 -16.43 8.86 -11.89
N GLN A 160 -16.10 9.25 -13.14
CA GLN A 160 -16.60 8.58 -14.33
C GLN A 160 -16.21 7.09 -14.33
N ILE A 161 -14.95 6.75 -14.04
CA ILE A 161 -14.49 5.36 -14.01
C ILE A 161 -15.27 4.57 -12.95
N TYR A 162 -15.45 5.15 -11.77
CA TYR A 162 -16.20 4.50 -10.69
C TYR A 162 -17.67 4.28 -11.06
N ASP A 163 -18.35 5.33 -11.50
CA ASP A 163 -19.80 5.30 -11.78
C ASP A 163 -20.14 4.41 -12.99
N ASP A 164 -19.30 4.45 -14.05
CA ASP A 164 -19.60 3.77 -15.32
C ASP A 164 -19.08 2.32 -15.35
N TRP A 165 -18.00 1.98 -14.59
CA TRP A 165 -17.32 0.69 -14.79
C TRP A 165 -16.96 -0.08 -13.53
N ILE A 166 -16.80 0.55 -12.39
CA ILE A 166 -16.51 -0.17 -11.13
C ILE A 166 -17.82 -0.56 -10.45
N TRP A 167 -18.64 0.43 -10.07
CA TRP A 167 -19.88 0.18 -9.37
C TRP A 167 -20.85 -0.76 -10.12
N PRO A 168 -21.04 -0.68 -11.46
CA PRO A 168 -21.89 -1.62 -12.19
C PRO A 168 -21.44 -3.08 -12.16
N THR A 169 -20.27 -3.40 -11.63
CA THR A 169 -19.79 -4.77 -11.45
C THR A 169 -20.19 -5.40 -10.10
N TRP A 170 -20.92 -4.64 -9.28
CA TRP A 170 -21.57 -5.17 -8.09
C TRP A 170 -22.52 -6.29 -8.47
N GLY A 171 -22.34 -7.48 -7.88
CA GLY A 171 -23.17 -8.64 -8.18
C GLY A 171 -24.57 -8.56 -7.59
N PRO A 172 -25.54 -9.32 -8.12
CA PRO A 172 -26.86 -9.45 -7.54
C PRO A 172 -26.80 -9.99 -6.11
N GLU A 173 -27.61 -9.40 -5.21
CA GLU A 173 -27.60 -9.76 -3.78
C GLU A 173 -28.35 -11.05 -3.47
N ASP A 174 -29.16 -11.53 -4.41
CA ASP A 174 -29.90 -12.78 -4.36
C ASP A 174 -29.23 -13.92 -5.15
N GLU A 175 -28.08 -13.66 -5.81
CA GLU A 175 -27.35 -14.68 -6.58
C GLU A 175 -26.34 -15.42 -5.66
N ALA A 176 -26.68 -16.68 -5.33
CA ALA A 176 -25.74 -17.57 -4.67
C ALA A 176 -24.58 -17.96 -5.62
N PRO A 177 -23.38 -18.21 -5.10
CA PRO A 177 -23.00 -18.24 -3.69
C PRO A 177 -22.43 -16.90 -3.18
N TRP A 178 -22.41 -15.85 -4.02
CA TRP A 178 -21.67 -14.62 -3.72
C TRP A 178 -22.52 -13.60 -2.96
N PHE A 179 -23.81 -13.49 -3.21
CA PHE A 179 -24.73 -12.55 -2.57
C PHE A 179 -24.22 -11.10 -2.58
N GLY A 180 -23.80 -10.61 -3.76
CA GLY A 180 -23.21 -9.29 -3.95
C GLY A 180 -21.70 -9.35 -4.26
N GLY A 181 -20.96 -8.30 -3.87
CA GLY A 181 -19.53 -8.14 -4.09
C GLY A 181 -19.15 -7.62 -5.47
N ILE A 182 -18.10 -6.79 -5.51
CA ILE A 182 -17.48 -6.31 -6.75
C ILE A 182 -16.73 -7.48 -7.40
N THR A 183 -16.91 -7.64 -8.71
CA THR A 183 -16.26 -8.72 -9.46
C THR A 183 -14.78 -8.38 -9.72
N TRP A 184 -13.93 -9.40 -9.78
CA TRP A 184 -12.51 -9.18 -10.11
C TRP A 184 -12.32 -8.81 -11.58
N LYS A 185 -13.06 -9.49 -12.47
CA LYS A 185 -13.01 -9.27 -13.91
C LYS A 185 -14.39 -9.03 -14.49
N THR A 186 -14.45 -8.22 -15.53
CA THR A 186 -15.68 -7.94 -16.28
C THR A 186 -16.01 -9.02 -17.34
N ASP A 187 -15.17 -10.03 -17.49
CA ASP A 187 -15.37 -11.16 -18.39
C ASP A 187 -16.14 -12.31 -17.73
N VAL A 188 -15.87 -13.54 -18.13
CA VAL A 188 -16.58 -14.74 -17.65
C VAL A 188 -16.18 -15.19 -16.23
N ASP A 189 -15.14 -14.63 -15.65
CA ASP A 189 -14.71 -14.96 -14.30
C ASP A 189 -15.61 -14.26 -13.27
N LYS A 190 -16.39 -15.04 -12.53
CA LYS A 190 -17.28 -14.53 -11.49
C LYS A 190 -16.66 -14.50 -10.09
N SER A 191 -15.35 -14.61 -9.96
CA SER A 191 -14.71 -14.51 -8.67
C SER A 191 -14.86 -13.10 -8.08
N LYS A 192 -14.97 -13.03 -6.74
CA LYS A 192 -15.02 -11.79 -5.98
C LYS A 192 -13.80 -11.75 -5.08
N ASN A 193 -12.90 -10.81 -5.36
CA ASN A 193 -11.61 -10.74 -4.70
C ASN A 193 -11.56 -9.60 -3.69
N ALA A 194 -10.78 -9.76 -2.63
CA ALA A 194 -10.50 -8.69 -1.67
C ALA A 194 -9.83 -7.50 -2.34
N CYS A 195 -8.94 -7.74 -3.33
CA CYS A 195 -8.30 -6.68 -4.09
C CYS A 195 -9.24 -5.84 -4.96
N SER A 196 -10.49 -6.30 -5.19
CA SER A 196 -11.53 -5.51 -5.87
C SER A 196 -12.56 -4.94 -4.90
N ASN A 197 -12.75 -5.53 -3.73
CA ASN A 197 -13.76 -5.06 -2.78
C ASN A 197 -13.22 -4.03 -1.79
N GLY A 198 -12.04 -4.27 -1.21
CA GLY A 198 -11.39 -3.30 -0.33
C GLY A 198 -11.10 -1.96 -1.03
N PRO A 199 -10.43 -1.96 -2.19
CA PRO A 199 -10.20 -0.72 -2.92
C PRO A 199 -11.48 -0.04 -3.40
N ALA A 200 -12.52 -0.78 -3.86
CA ALA A 200 -13.80 -0.17 -4.26
C ALA A 200 -14.50 0.53 -3.09
N ALA A 201 -14.53 -0.10 -1.91
CA ALA A 201 -15.07 0.53 -0.70
C ALA A 201 -14.28 1.80 -0.34
N LEU A 202 -12.94 1.74 -0.45
CA LEU A 202 -12.06 2.88 -0.20
C LEU A 202 -12.26 4.01 -1.22
N VAL A 203 -12.42 3.69 -2.51
CA VAL A 203 -12.75 4.66 -3.56
C VAL A 203 -14.05 5.36 -3.24
N ALA A 204 -15.13 4.61 -2.98
CA ALA A 204 -16.44 5.16 -2.67
C ALA A 204 -16.41 6.07 -1.43
N ALA A 205 -15.72 5.64 -0.34
CA ALA A 205 -15.56 6.46 0.86
C ALA A 205 -14.80 7.77 0.57
N ARG A 206 -13.76 7.75 -0.26
CA ARG A 206 -13.01 8.94 -0.64
C ARG A 206 -13.80 9.85 -1.59
N LEU A 207 -14.55 9.29 -2.55
CA LEU A 207 -15.46 10.08 -3.39
C LEU A 207 -16.51 10.78 -2.52
N TYR A 208 -17.08 10.10 -1.52
CA TYR A 208 -17.96 10.73 -0.53
C TYR A 208 -17.29 11.94 0.10
N ARG A 209 -16.06 11.80 0.64
CA ARG A 209 -15.35 12.91 1.30
C ARG A 209 -15.01 14.06 0.37
N VAL A 210 -14.65 13.78 -0.88
CA VAL A 210 -14.40 14.83 -1.89
C VAL A 210 -15.68 15.59 -2.18
N PHE A 211 -16.80 14.90 -2.45
CA PHE A 211 -18.07 15.52 -2.80
C PHE A 211 -18.84 16.09 -1.58
N ASP A 212 -18.40 15.80 -0.36
CA ASP A 212 -18.86 16.48 0.86
C ASP A 212 -18.30 17.92 0.99
N GLN A 213 -17.26 18.27 0.25
CA GLN A 213 -16.69 19.61 0.28
C GLN A 213 -17.67 20.63 -0.31
N ALA A 214 -17.66 21.84 0.26
CA ALA A 214 -18.62 22.92 -0.09
C ALA A 214 -18.65 23.29 -1.60
N GLN A 215 -17.58 23.01 -2.34
CA GLN A 215 -17.49 23.25 -3.79
C GLN A 215 -18.28 22.25 -4.64
N PHE A 216 -18.67 21.09 -4.07
CA PHE A 216 -19.43 20.04 -4.74
C PHE A 216 -20.79 19.85 -4.04
N LYS A 217 -21.77 20.69 -4.29
CA LYS A 217 -23.03 20.73 -3.52
C LYS A 217 -24.09 19.68 -3.89
N ASP A 218 -23.72 18.53 -4.45
CA ASP A 218 -24.68 17.49 -4.80
C ASP A 218 -24.82 16.43 -3.69
N GLY A 219 -25.70 16.68 -2.74
CA GLY A 219 -25.96 15.78 -1.61
C GLY A 219 -26.52 14.41 -1.99
N LYS A 220 -27.17 14.24 -3.16
CA LYS A 220 -27.66 12.93 -3.62
C LYS A 220 -26.51 12.03 -4.04
N VAL A 221 -25.60 12.56 -4.86
CA VAL A 221 -24.41 11.84 -5.31
C VAL A 221 -23.54 11.42 -4.12
N ARG A 222 -23.31 12.36 -3.21
CA ARG A 222 -22.53 12.11 -1.99
C ARG A 222 -23.09 10.93 -1.16
N ASN A 223 -24.39 10.95 -0.88
CA ASN A 223 -24.99 9.89 -0.05
C ASN A 223 -24.98 8.52 -0.75
N ALA A 224 -25.04 8.47 -2.09
CA ALA A 224 -24.87 7.22 -2.83
C ALA A 224 -23.49 6.60 -2.55
N TYR A 225 -22.41 7.35 -2.67
CA TYR A 225 -21.05 6.84 -2.41
C TYR A 225 -20.85 6.32 -0.99
N LEU A 226 -21.40 6.99 0.02
CA LEU A 226 -21.33 6.47 1.39
C LEU A 226 -22.06 5.14 1.55
N ASN A 227 -23.28 5.04 0.99
CA ASN A 227 -24.05 3.80 1.04
C ASN A 227 -23.33 2.65 0.30
N GLU A 228 -22.74 2.94 -0.84
CA GLU A 228 -21.96 1.98 -1.62
C GLU A 228 -20.70 1.54 -0.88
N ALA A 229 -19.96 2.48 -0.28
CA ALA A 229 -18.79 2.17 0.55
C ALA A 229 -19.13 1.23 1.70
N ILE A 230 -20.19 1.54 2.46
CA ILE A 230 -20.68 0.71 3.57
C ILE A 230 -21.10 -0.68 3.05
N LYS A 231 -21.78 -0.72 1.92
CA LYS A 231 -22.31 -1.95 1.32
C LYS A 231 -21.18 -2.89 0.88
N ILE A 232 -20.20 -2.37 0.15
CA ILE A 232 -19.03 -3.13 -0.33
C ILE A 232 -18.22 -3.63 0.86
N TYR A 233 -17.88 -2.74 1.81
CA TYR A 233 -17.14 -3.08 3.01
C TYR A 233 -17.85 -4.18 3.83
N THR A 234 -19.16 -4.04 4.02
CA THR A 234 -19.95 -5.01 4.79
C THR A 234 -19.95 -6.38 4.12
N TRP A 235 -20.00 -6.42 2.79
CA TRP A 235 -19.90 -7.67 2.04
C TRP A 235 -18.52 -8.31 2.26
N GLU A 236 -17.43 -7.55 2.06
CA GLU A 236 -16.07 -8.07 2.24
C GLU A 236 -15.84 -8.57 3.68
N LYS A 237 -16.29 -7.81 4.68
CA LYS A 237 -16.25 -8.20 6.09
C LYS A 237 -16.99 -9.51 6.38
N ASN A 238 -18.11 -9.74 5.72
CA ASN A 238 -18.94 -10.93 5.97
C ASN A 238 -18.43 -12.16 5.22
N VAL A 239 -17.77 -11.99 4.07
CA VAL A 239 -17.38 -13.08 3.17
C VAL A 239 -15.90 -13.40 3.26
N LEU A 240 -15.03 -12.39 3.26
CA LEU A 240 -13.58 -12.57 3.13
C LEU A 240 -12.77 -12.26 4.41
N PHE A 241 -13.39 -11.62 5.42
CA PHE A 241 -12.69 -11.28 6.66
C PHE A 241 -13.00 -12.30 7.77
N ASP A 242 -11.96 -12.89 8.34
CA ASP A 242 -12.09 -13.76 9.51
C ASP A 242 -12.07 -12.91 10.80
N ARG A 243 -13.22 -12.74 11.39
CA ARG A 243 -13.41 -11.95 12.62
C ARG A 243 -12.72 -12.52 13.86
N ASN A 244 -12.23 -13.76 13.82
CA ASN A 244 -11.53 -14.35 14.94
C ASN A 244 -10.02 -14.09 14.86
N SER A 245 -9.45 -14.19 13.66
CA SER A 245 -8.01 -14.04 13.47
C SER A 245 -7.60 -12.68 12.92
N GLY A 246 -8.46 -12.02 12.17
CA GLY A 246 -8.13 -10.79 11.42
C GLY A 246 -7.60 -11.05 10.01
N ALA A 247 -7.58 -12.30 9.55
CA ALA A 247 -7.18 -12.64 8.19
C ALA A 247 -8.17 -12.09 7.16
N VAL A 248 -7.65 -11.46 6.10
CA VAL A 248 -8.41 -11.12 4.90
C VAL A 248 -8.05 -12.11 3.81
N TYR A 249 -8.99 -13.01 3.48
CA TYR A 249 -8.82 -14.03 2.45
C TYR A 249 -8.86 -13.40 1.06
N ASP A 250 -8.11 -13.98 0.12
CA ASP A 250 -7.95 -13.37 -1.21
C ASP A 250 -9.25 -13.30 -2.01
N ASN A 251 -10.00 -14.39 -2.07
CA ASN A 251 -11.22 -14.42 -2.87
C ASN A 251 -12.20 -15.52 -2.47
N ILE A 252 -13.43 -15.34 -2.95
CA ILE A 252 -14.40 -16.39 -3.17
C ILE A 252 -14.46 -16.68 -4.68
N ASN A 253 -14.15 -17.91 -5.08
CA ASN A 253 -14.05 -18.26 -6.50
C ASN A 253 -15.42 -18.45 -7.17
N ALA A 254 -15.41 -18.74 -8.48
CA ALA A 254 -16.62 -18.96 -9.25
C ALA A 254 -17.50 -20.15 -8.78
N LYS A 255 -16.95 -21.04 -7.93
CA LYS A 255 -17.68 -22.15 -7.32
C LYS A 255 -18.24 -21.84 -5.92
N GLY A 256 -17.97 -20.65 -5.38
CA GLY A 256 -18.35 -20.26 -4.04
C GLY A 256 -17.36 -20.73 -2.94
N GLU A 257 -16.14 -21.12 -3.29
CA GLU A 257 -15.14 -21.58 -2.35
C GLU A 257 -14.22 -20.42 -1.95
N ILE A 258 -14.10 -20.15 -0.67
CA ILE A 258 -13.20 -19.12 -0.14
C ILE A 258 -11.77 -19.68 -0.11
N GLN A 259 -10.83 -18.95 -0.69
CA GLN A 259 -9.41 -19.32 -0.77
C GLN A 259 -8.67 -18.95 0.53
N LYS A 260 -8.90 -19.72 1.60
CA LYS A 260 -8.39 -19.43 2.96
C LYS A 260 -6.88 -19.51 3.11
N ASN A 261 -6.19 -20.17 2.17
CA ASN A 261 -4.73 -20.27 2.18
C ASN A 261 -4.03 -19.13 1.44
N TRP A 262 -4.79 -18.25 0.78
CA TRP A 262 -4.27 -17.09 0.07
C TRP A 262 -4.56 -15.84 0.89
N ILE A 263 -3.53 -15.36 1.56
CA ILE A 263 -3.61 -14.19 2.45
C ILE A 263 -2.43 -13.29 2.11
N PHE A 264 -2.74 -12.10 1.63
CA PHE A 264 -1.76 -11.13 1.18
C PHE A 264 -1.90 -9.82 1.93
N THR A 265 -0.77 -9.15 2.16
CA THR A 265 -0.74 -7.91 2.95
C THR A 265 -1.54 -6.78 2.32
N TYR A 266 -1.61 -6.70 0.98
CA TYR A 266 -2.37 -5.63 0.30
C TYR A 266 -3.88 -5.75 0.52
N ASN A 267 -4.42 -6.96 0.63
CA ASN A 267 -5.83 -7.18 0.95
C ASN A 267 -6.14 -6.66 2.37
N ALA A 268 -5.31 -7.01 3.35
CA ALA A 268 -5.42 -6.44 4.69
C ALA A 268 -5.25 -4.92 4.69
N GLY A 269 -4.34 -4.40 3.85
CA GLY A 269 -4.09 -2.97 3.70
C GLY A 269 -5.32 -2.19 3.21
N THR A 270 -5.97 -2.67 2.16
CA THR A 270 -7.16 -2.01 1.60
C THR A 270 -8.39 -2.18 2.48
N PHE A 271 -8.58 -3.35 3.08
CA PHE A 271 -9.64 -3.60 4.05
C PHE A 271 -9.55 -2.64 5.26
N LEU A 272 -8.38 -2.58 5.92
CA LEU A 272 -8.18 -1.66 7.05
C LEU A 272 -8.24 -0.19 6.62
N GLY A 273 -7.81 0.11 5.39
CA GLY A 273 -7.91 1.46 4.83
C GLY A 273 -9.35 1.90 4.62
N ALA A 274 -10.20 1.03 4.07
CA ALA A 274 -11.63 1.27 3.91
C ALA A 274 -12.33 1.40 5.27
N ALA A 275 -12.01 0.50 6.20
CA ALA A 275 -12.52 0.56 7.57
C ALA A 275 -12.17 1.89 8.25
N HIS A 276 -10.90 2.32 8.20
CA HIS A 276 -10.47 3.58 8.79
C HIS A 276 -11.15 4.81 8.16
N GLU A 277 -11.30 4.85 6.82
CA GLU A 277 -12.03 5.94 6.15
C GLU A 277 -13.52 5.96 6.58
N LEU A 278 -14.16 4.78 6.70
CA LEU A 278 -15.55 4.70 7.19
C LEU A 278 -15.67 5.13 8.66
N TYR A 279 -14.71 4.77 9.52
CA TYR A 279 -14.64 5.27 10.88
C TYR A 279 -14.56 6.82 10.92
N LEU A 280 -13.68 7.41 10.12
CA LEU A 280 -13.54 8.87 10.04
C LEU A 280 -14.80 9.59 9.54
N ILE A 281 -15.64 8.93 8.76
CA ILE A 281 -16.89 9.47 8.22
C ILE A 281 -18.04 9.29 9.21
N THR A 282 -18.16 8.13 9.85
CA THR A 282 -19.33 7.72 10.62
C THR A 282 -19.17 7.85 12.14
N GLY A 283 -17.93 7.78 12.62
CA GLY A 283 -17.63 7.69 14.06
C GLY A 283 -17.93 6.32 14.67
N ASP A 284 -18.30 5.31 13.88
CA ASP A 284 -18.59 3.97 14.38
C ASP A 284 -17.29 3.22 14.68
N GLU A 285 -17.03 2.97 15.96
CA GLU A 285 -15.82 2.31 16.46
C GLU A 285 -15.63 0.88 15.94
N GLN A 286 -16.70 0.21 15.48
CA GLN A 286 -16.59 -1.14 14.94
C GLN A 286 -15.68 -1.21 13.70
N TYR A 287 -15.66 -0.17 12.87
CA TYR A 287 -14.72 -0.08 11.75
C TYR A 287 -13.26 0.01 12.24
N LEU A 288 -13.04 0.74 13.32
CA LEU A 288 -11.70 0.87 13.89
C LEU A 288 -11.22 -0.45 14.50
N ASP A 289 -12.10 -1.18 15.18
CA ASP A 289 -11.81 -2.52 15.74
C ASP A 289 -11.43 -3.51 14.64
N ASP A 290 -12.17 -3.53 13.53
CA ASP A 290 -11.89 -4.38 12.39
C ASP A 290 -10.52 -4.04 11.76
N ALA A 291 -10.21 -2.74 11.62
CA ALA A 291 -8.93 -2.28 11.11
C ALA A 291 -7.74 -2.71 12.00
N VAL A 292 -7.92 -2.60 13.32
CA VAL A 292 -6.93 -3.05 14.31
C VAL A 292 -6.72 -4.57 14.21
N LEU A 293 -7.78 -5.33 14.08
CA LEU A 293 -7.70 -6.79 13.99
C LEU A 293 -6.97 -7.23 12.71
N ALA A 294 -7.27 -6.63 11.56
CA ALA A 294 -6.55 -6.87 10.31
C ALA A 294 -5.05 -6.47 10.41
N GLY A 295 -4.76 -5.31 11.02
CA GLY A 295 -3.39 -4.87 11.26
C GLY A 295 -2.60 -5.81 12.17
N ARG A 296 -3.24 -6.34 13.23
CA ARG A 296 -2.62 -7.36 14.11
C ARG A 296 -2.28 -8.63 13.34
N TYR A 297 -3.17 -9.11 12.48
CA TYR A 297 -2.89 -10.29 11.69
C TYR A 297 -1.61 -10.15 10.87
N VAL A 298 -1.42 -9.02 10.20
CA VAL A 298 -0.20 -8.77 9.42
C VAL A 298 1.03 -8.70 10.31
N THR A 299 0.96 -7.94 11.40
CA THR A 299 2.13 -7.68 12.25
C THR A 299 2.54 -8.90 13.10
N GLU A 300 1.60 -9.77 13.45
CA GLU A 300 1.82 -10.90 14.35
C GLU A 300 1.87 -12.26 13.63
N GLN A 301 1.09 -12.44 12.53
CA GLN A 301 0.96 -13.74 11.86
C GLN A 301 1.71 -13.79 10.52
N LEU A 302 1.74 -12.69 9.75
CA LEU A 302 2.46 -12.65 8.47
C LEU A 302 3.92 -12.22 8.62
N SER A 303 4.31 -11.61 9.73
CA SER A 303 5.69 -11.25 9.99
C SER A 303 6.40 -12.30 10.87
N LYS A 304 7.70 -12.48 10.61
CA LYS A 304 8.57 -13.34 11.39
C LYS A 304 9.67 -12.49 12.02
N ASN A 305 9.79 -12.51 13.34
CA ASN A 305 10.72 -11.64 14.08
C ASN A 305 10.53 -10.15 13.75
N GLY A 306 9.29 -9.73 13.50
CA GLY A 306 8.96 -8.35 13.16
C GLY A 306 9.23 -7.95 11.70
N ILE A 307 9.65 -8.88 10.84
CA ILE A 307 9.97 -8.64 9.42
C ILE A 307 8.99 -9.41 8.54
N LEU A 308 8.47 -8.75 7.51
CA LEU A 308 7.65 -9.39 6.49
C LEU A 308 8.52 -10.24 5.55
N PRO A 309 7.93 -11.25 4.87
CA PRO A 309 8.65 -12.03 3.86
C PRO A 309 9.20 -11.17 2.73
N ASP A 310 10.31 -11.57 2.14
CA ASP A 310 10.83 -10.94 0.93
C ASP A 310 9.84 -11.09 -0.24
N ALA A 311 9.68 -10.02 -1.03
CA ALA A 311 8.80 -9.95 -2.16
C ALA A 311 9.48 -9.21 -3.32
N THR A 312 10.20 -9.96 -4.16
CA THR A 312 11.23 -9.43 -5.05
C THR A 312 10.78 -9.17 -6.49
N SER A 313 9.59 -9.62 -6.88
CA SER A 313 9.17 -9.50 -8.28
C SER A 313 7.65 -9.67 -8.46
N GLY A 314 7.18 -9.37 -9.66
CA GLY A 314 5.77 -9.51 -10.03
C GLY A 314 4.85 -8.64 -9.19
N ASP A 315 3.60 -9.05 -9.10
CA ASP A 315 2.58 -8.35 -8.32
C ASP A 315 2.89 -8.36 -6.83
N GLY A 316 3.40 -9.48 -6.32
CA GLY A 316 3.80 -9.63 -4.92
C GLY A 316 4.79 -8.58 -4.45
N GLY A 317 5.65 -8.07 -5.34
CA GLY A 317 6.61 -7.02 -5.02
C GLY A 317 6.00 -5.73 -4.48
N LEU A 318 4.71 -5.47 -4.77
CA LEU A 318 4.01 -4.24 -4.37
C LEU A 318 3.07 -4.42 -3.17
N PHE A 319 2.73 -5.65 -2.81
CA PHE A 319 1.69 -5.93 -1.80
C PHE A 319 1.96 -5.30 -0.43
N HIS A 320 3.20 -5.33 0.01
CA HIS A 320 3.56 -4.72 1.30
C HIS A 320 3.46 -3.19 1.27
N GLY A 321 3.82 -2.56 0.16
CA GLY A 321 3.73 -1.11 0.02
C GLY A 321 2.31 -0.59 0.16
N ILE A 322 1.33 -1.31 -0.40
CA ILE A 322 -0.09 -0.98 -0.27
C ILE A 322 -0.53 -1.06 1.20
N PHE A 323 -0.13 -2.11 1.91
CA PHE A 323 -0.39 -2.20 3.34
C PHE A 323 0.22 -1.03 4.11
N PHE A 324 1.47 -0.68 3.88
CA PHE A 324 2.15 0.41 4.59
C PHE A 324 1.44 1.76 4.42
N ARG A 325 0.95 2.05 3.23
CA ARG A 325 0.21 3.28 2.90
C ARG A 325 -1.02 3.50 3.80
N TYR A 326 -1.76 2.44 4.07
CA TYR A 326 -2.97 2.54 4.89
C TYR A 326 -2.69 2.31 6.37
N PHE A 327 -1.74 1.45 6.68
CA PHE A 327 -1.38 1.12 8.06
C PHE A 327 -0.82 2.33 8.83
N VAL A 328 -0.02 3.18 8.20
CA VAL A 328 0.48 4.40 8.84
C VAL A 328 -0.65 5.36 9.23
N LYS A 329 -1.73 5.41 8.46
CA LYS A 329 -2.91 6.21 8.80
C LYS A 329 -3.60 5.67 10.05
N LEU A 330 -3.75 4.35 10.15
CA LEU A 330 -4.27 3.69 11.34
C LEU A 330 -3.39 3.94 12.57
N ILE A 331 -2.05 3.85 12.44
CA ILE A 331 -1.13 4.15 13.55
C ILE A 331 -1.26 5.61 14.02
N ASN A 332 -1.53 6.51 13.08
CA ASN A 332 -1.70 7.94 13.37
C ASN A 332 -3.05 8.29 13.99
N GLU A 333 -3.99 7.33 14.08
CA GLU A 333 -5.30 7.55 14.70
C GLU A 333 -5.15 7.69 16.22
N GLU A 334 -5.45 8.87 16.72
CA GLU A 334 -5.21 9.22 18.11
C GLU A 334 -6.23 8.62 19.10
N THR A 335 -7.37 8.15 18.58
CA THR A 335 -8.42 7.49 19.37
C THR A 335 -8.09 6.02 19.67
N LEU A 336 -7.12 5.43 18.98
CA LEU A 336 -6.66 4.07 19.27
C LEU A 336 -6.11 3.95 20.71
N GLU A 337 -6.40 2.81 21.33
CA GLU A 337 -5.81 2.45 22.61
C GLU A 337 -4.27 2.53 22.52
N ILE A 338 -3.65 3.26 23.46
CA ILE A 338 -2.23 3.62 23.37
C ILE A 338 -1.29 2.41 23.31
N GLY A 339 -1.64 1.29 23.95
CA GLY A 339 -0.84 0.07 23.91
C GLY A 339 -0.89 -0.61 22.55
N VAL A 340 -2.03 -0.56 21.85
CA VAL A 340 -2.18 -1.03 20.46
C VAL A 340 -1.37 -0.14 19.52
N ARG A 341 -1.57 1.16 19.64
CA ARG A 341 -0.87 2.16 18.82
C ARG A 341 0.64 2.05 18.98
N LYS A 342 1.13 1.86 20.22
CA LYS A 342 2.54 1.66 20.50
C LYS A 342 3.10 0.38 19.83
N LYS A 343 2.42 -0.74 19.94
CA LYS A 343 2.86 -1.99 19.29
C LYS A 343 2.98 -1.84 17.78
N PHE A 344 1.99 -1.22 17.14
CA PHE A 344 2.00 -0.97 15.70
C PHE A 344 3.12 -0.01 15.29
N HIS A 345 3.29 1.09 16.03
CA HIS A 345 4.33 2.08 15.81
C HIS A 345 5.73 1.45 15.93
N ASP A 346 5.98 0.69 16.98
CA ASP A 346 7.27 0.04 17.23
C ASP A 346 7.57 -0.98 16.12
N TRP A 347 6.59 -1.82 15.74
CA TRP A 347 6.76 -2.78 14.64
C TRP A 347 7.06 -2.08 13.32
N PHE A 348 6.32 -1.03 12.99
CA PHE A 348 6.46 -0.28 11.73
C PHE A 348 7.82 0.43 11.65
N THR A 349 8.21 1.09 12.72
CA THR A 349 9.52 1.76 12.82
C THR A 349 10.69 0.78 12.73
N ASN A 350 10.57 -0.38 13.41
CA ASN A 350 11.60 -1.43 13.32
C ASN A 350 11.74 -1.97 11.90
N LEU A 351 10.63 -2.32 11.24
CA LEU A 351 10.64 -2.81 9.86
C LEU A 351 11.26 -1.79 8.90
N ALA A 352 10.88 -0.52 9.03
CA ALA A 352 11.41 0.57 8.21
C ALA A 352 12.91 0.78 8.45
N THR A 353 13.37 0.70 9.70
CA THR A 353 14.79 0.84 10.06
C THR A 353 15.61 -0.29 9.43
N VAL A 354 15.14 -1.55 9.55
CA VAL A 354 15.83 -2.71 8.95
C VAL A 354 15.90 -2.54 7.43
N MET A 355 14.81 -2.14 6.76
CA MET A 355 14.84 -1.93 5.32
C MET A 355 15.80 -0.81 4.93
N ALA A 356 15.79 0.33 5.63
CA ALA A 356 16.64 1.48 5.31
C ALA A 356 18.14 1.17 5.47
N GLU A 357 18.48 0.40 6.51
CA GLU A 357 19.90 0.11 6.82
C GLU A 357 20.46 -1.10 6.07
N GLN A 358 19.62 -2.08 5.72
CA GLN A 358 20.08 -3.35 5.18
C GLN A 358 19.50 -3.68 3.80
N GLY A 359 18.31 -3.19 3.48
CA GLY A 359 17.55 -3.53 2.27
C GLY A 359 17.73 -2.55 1.12
N VAL A 360 18.06 -1.29 1.42
CA VAL A 360 18.27 -0.23 0.42
C VAL A 360 19.74 -0.12 0.07
N ASN A 361 20.05 -0.09 -1.24
CA ASN A 361 21.42 0.16 -1.69
C ASN A 361 21.78 1.65 -1.47
N PRO A 362 22.84 1.97 -0.71
CA PRO A 362 23.15 3.35 -0.35
C PRO A 362 23.68 4.20 -1.52
N ASN A 363 24.19 3.57 -2.60
CA ASN A 363 24.71 4.29 -3.78
C ASN A 363 23.62 4.59 -4.80
N THR A 364 22.67 3.65 -4.98
CA THR A 364 21.62 3.76 -6.01
C THR A 364 20.27 4.17 -5.43
N MET A 365 20.09 4.06 -4.12
CA MET A 365 18.82 4.24 -3.42
C MET A 365 17.71 3.30 -3.90
N LEU A 366 18.06 2.16 -4.51
CA LEU A 366 17.14 1.15 -4.97
C LEU A 366 16.87 0.08 -3.90
N TYR A 367 15.63 -0.42 -3.87
CA TYR A 367 15.17 -1.51 -3.03
C TYR A 367 14.60 -2.63 -3.89
N ALA A 368 15.08 -3.86 -3.70
CA ALA A 368 14.75 -5.02 -4.52
C ALA A 368 13.79 -6.02 -3.83
N GLY A 369 13.01 -5.58 -2.84
CA GLY A 369 12.02 -6.43 -2.16
C GLY A 369 12.58 -7.36 -1.09
N ARG A 370 13.81 -7.14 -0.66
CA ARG A 370 14.50 -7.90 0.39
C ARG A 370 14.82 -6.96 1.56
N PHE A 371 14.17 -7.16 2.70
CA PHE A 371 14.31 -6.25 3.85
C PHE A 371 15.72 -6.23 4.43
N GLN A 372 16.43 -7.33 4.38
CA GLN A 372 17.74 -7.50 5.04
C GLN A 372 18.89 -7.71 4.04
N LYS A 373 18.66 -7.40 2.76
CA LYS A 373 19.70 -7.54 1.72
C LYS A 373 19.50 -6.53 0.60
N ALA A 374 20.34 -5.52 0.59
CA ALA A 374 20.38 -4.53 -0.50
C ALA A 374 20.74 -5.17 -1.84
N PRO A 375 20.23 -4.65 -2.97
CA PRO A 375 20.70 -5.04 -4.29
C PRO A 375 22.17 -4.56 -4.50
N ALA A 376 22.92 -5.23 -5.37
CA ALA A 376 24.18 -4.72 -5.85
C ALA A 376 23.98 -3.46 -6.74
N ASP A 377 25.02 -2.66 -6.96
CA ASP A 377 24.93 -1.41 -7.73
C ASP A 377 24.44 -1.62 -9.17
N ASP A 378 24.78 -2.77 -9.76
CA ASP A 378 24.42 -3.19 -11.11
C ASP A 378 23.26 -4.20 -11.18
N GLU A 379 22.71 -4.60 -10.03
CA GLU A 379 21.59 -5.53 -9.98
C GLU A 379 20.31 -4.90 -10.56
N PRO A 380 19.65 -5.54 -11.56
CA PRO A 380 18.37 -5.07 -12.05
C PRO A 380 17.29 -5.14 -10.97
N VAL A 381 16.58 -4.04 -10.75
CA VAL A 381 15.51 -3.93 -9.76
C VAL A 381 14.16 -3.77 -10.47
N GLY A 382 13.15 -4.49 -9.99
CA GLY A 382 11.76 -4.36 -10.47
C GLY A 382 11.08 -3.11 -9.92
N LEU A 383 10.13 -2.57 -10.70
CA LEU A 383 9.32 -1.40 -10.29
C LEU A 383 8.54 -1.68 -9.01
N THR A 384 7.83 -2.81 -8.95
CA THR A 384 6.92 -3.15 -7.84
C THR A 384 7.62 -3.24 -6.48
N PRO A 385 8.76 -3.95 -6.32
CA PRO A 385 9.46 -3.93 -5.04
C PRO A 385 10.03 -2.54 -4.70
N HIS A 386 10.55 -1.79 -5.69
CA HIS A 386 11.05 -0.45 -5.40
C HIS A 386 9.95 0.50 -4.92
N LEU A 387 8.75 0.41 -5.51
CA LEU A 387 7.57 1.17 -5.04
C LEU A 387 7.21 0.83 -3.59
N THR A 388 7.30 -0.45 -3.20
CA THR A 388 7.11 -0.85 -1.79
C THR A 388 8.09 -0.12 -0.86
N GLY A 389 9.36 -0.02 -1.26
CA GLY A 389 10.36 0.73 -0.50
C GLY A 389 10.04 2.22 -0.42
N CYS A 390 9.69 2.85 -1.55
CA CYS A 390 9.28 4.25 -1.57
C CYS A 390 8.08 4.50 -0.64
N MET A 391 7.05 3.65 -0.71
CA MET A 391 5.84 3.78 0.13
C MET A 391 6.15 3.67 1.61
N LEU A 392 7.06 2.78 2.01
CA LEU A 392 7.46 2.68 3.42
C LEU A 392 8.21 3.93 3.88
N MET A 393 9.15 4.45 3.10
CA MET A 393 9.90 5.65 3.49
C MET A 393 9.02 6.90 3.51
N GLU A 394 8.13 7.10 2.54
CA GLU A 394 7.15 8.19 2.55
C GLU A 394 6.18 8.05 3.75
N ALA A 395 5.77 6.83 4.10
CA ALA A 395 4.94 6.58 5.28
C ALA A 395 5.67 6.95 6.59
N MET A 396 6.97 6.70 6.68
CA MET A 396 7.77 7.11 7.84
C MET A 396 7.84 8.62 8.00
N CYS A 397 7.81 9.39 6.90
CA CYS A 397 7.82 10.84 6.95
C CYS A 397 6.51 11.44 7.51
N VAL A 398 5.40 10.70 7.44
CA VAL A 398 4.09 11.14 7.97
C VAL A 398 3.70 10.42 9.27
N LEU A 399 4.51 9.49 9.75
CA LEU A 399 4.29 8.78 11.01
C LEU A 399 4.39 9.76 12.18
N LYS A 400 3.31 9.90 12.94
CA LYS A 400 3.27 10.78 14.12
C LYS A 400 4.02 10.13 15.30
N PRO A 401 4.79 10.91 16.07
CA PRO A 401 5.39 10.41 17.30
C PRO A 401 4.28 9.99 18.31
N LEU A 402 4.60 9.01 19.13
CA LEU A 402 3.75 8.63 20.25
C LEU A 402 3.82 9.73 21.31
N LYS A 403 2.68 10.27 21.66
CA LYS A 403 2.53 11.22 22.77
C LYS A 403 2.14 10.49 24.03
#